data_dee9ce842f49a4f94b7b7d8583d36288
#
_entry.id   dee9ce842f49a4f94b7b7d8583d36288
#
_cell.length_a   1.000
_cell.length_b   1.000
_cell.length_c   1.000
_cell.angle_alpha   90.00
_cell.angle_beta   90.00
_cell.angle_gamma   90.00
#
_symmetry.space_group_name_H-M   'P 1'
#
loop_
_entity.id
_entity.type
_entity.pdbx_description
1 polymer ?
#
loop_
_entity_poly.entity_id
_entity_poly.type
_entity_poly.pdbx_seq_one_letter_code
_entity_poly.pdbx_strand_id
1 'polypeptide(L)'
;MPDHGMSRLLVAAFYAFTPLDDDQREALLSALPTQASHGAVLGSVLVAKEGVNGTISGPEQGVEGLLEHLQEQLKLGEQHFERLEVKRSWAERSVFRRFKARRKKEIVTMGVTGVDPRANVGTYVDPEDWNGLVDDPDTLVIDTRNHYETAIGSFDGAIDPGTDSFRDFPHWAETKLRPLIDETAPKRIAMFCTGGIRCEKASSYLQHQGFGEVHHLRGGILKYLEQVPEEESRWRGECFVFDQRVALNHQLEPGEHSLCHACGLPLSPEQRSLPSYIKGVQCLHCIDRFSESDRQRFAMRQRQMDQLSSASSKKSDDFSL
;
A
#
# COMPACT_ATOMS: atom_id res chain seq x y z
N MET A 1 -13.25 1.15 38.21
CA MET A 1 -11.96 0.63 37.78
C MET A 1 -11.61 1.34 36.50
N PRO A 2 -10.53 2.12 36.39
CA PRO A 2 -10.17 2.70 35.10
C PRO A 2 -9.73 1.55 34.18
N ASP A 3 -10.38 1.49 33.04
CA ASP A 3 -10.07 0.64 31.90
C ASP A 3 -8.62 0.95 31.50
N HIS A 4 -7.71 -0.01 31.67
CA HIS A 4 -6.38 0.06 31.11
C HIS A 4 -6.49 -0.24 29.61
N GLY A 5 -7.08 0.71 28.86
CA GLY A 5 -7.11 0.68 27.41
C GLY A 5 -5.68 0.54 26.89
N MET A 6 -5.36 -0.59 26.31
CA MET A 6 -4.12 -0.76 25.55
C MET A 6 -4.08 0.39 24.54
N SER A 7 -3.06 1.25 24.65
CA SER A 7 -2.92 2.41 23.75
C SER A 7 -2.72 1.90 22.32
N ARG A 8 -3.74 2.10 21.48
CA ARG A 8 -3.66 1.75 20.04
C ARG A 8 -2.52 2.55 19.42
N LEU A 9 -1.79 1.94 18.52
CA LEU A 9 -0.72 2.59 17.77
C LEU A 9 -1.30 3.20 16.48
N LEU A 10 -0.90 4.42 16.18
CA LEU A 10 -1.22 5.06 14.90
C LEU A 10 -0.39 4.43 13.79
N VAL A 11 -1.02 4.15 12.67
CA VAL A 11 -0.38 3.74 11.40
C VAL A 11 -0.69 4.82 10.37
N ALA A 12 0.35 5.45 9.83
CA ALA A 12 0.23 6.48 8.81
C ALA A 12 0.94 6.04 7.52
N ALA A 13 0.16 5.87 6.44
CA ALA A 13 0.68 5.74 5.08
C ALA A 13 0.67 7.13 4.43
N PHE A 14 1.78 7.55 3.84
CA PHE A 14 1.92 8.89 3.31
C PHE A 14 2.79 8.96 2.06
N TYR A 15 2.58 10.00 1.26
CA TYR A 15 3.47 10.37 0.16
C TYR A 15 3.37 11.86 -0.18
N ALA A 16 4.41 12.36 -0.85
CA ALA A 16 4.38 13.66 -1.52
C ALA A 16 5.22 13.59 -2.79
N PHE A 17 4.66 14.05 -3.91
CA PHE A 17 5.42 14.34 -5.11
C PHE A 17 5.99 15.76 -5.00
N THR A 18 7.27 15.88 -4.68
CA THR A 18 8.01 17.14 -4.59
C THR A 18 9.46 16.93 -5.03
N PRO A 19 10.02 17.80 -5.91
CA PRO A 19 11.38 17.62 -6.36
C PRO A 19 12.35 17.77 -5.19
N LEU A 20 13.28 16.84 -5.09
CA LEU A 20 14.35 16.86 -4.09
C LEU A 20 15.70 16.77 -4.78
N ASP A 21 16.58 17.72 -4.49
CA ASP A 21 17.99 17.65 -4.90
C ASP A 21 18.76 16.60 -4.07
N ASP A 22 20.05 16.41 -4.38
CA ASP A 22 20.86 15.41 -3.70
C ASP A 22 21.11 15.74 -2.24
N ASP A 23 21.27 17.02 -1.89
CA ASP A 23 21.56 17.50 -0.53
C ASP A 23 20.31 17.33 0.36
N GLN A 24 19.14 17.69 -0.15
CA GLN A 24 17.87 17.51 0.55
C GLN A 24 17.59 16.03 0.84
N ARG A 25 17.85 15.15 -0.14
CA ARG A 25 17.66 13.70 0.05
C ARG A 25 18.62 13.12 1.09
N GLU A 26 19.88 13.57 1.10
CA GLU A 26 20.87 13.14 2.09
C GLU A 26 20.52 13.63 3.49
N ALA A 27 20.10 14.89 3.62
CA ALA A 27 19.64 15.46 4.88
C ALA A 27 18.46 14.67 5.46
N LEU A 28 17.43 14.36 4.65
CA LEU A 28 16.29 13.54 5.06
C LEU A 28 16.72 12.13 5.49
N LEU A 29 17.54 11.44 4.69
CA LEU A 29 17.99 10.08 4.99
C LEU A 29 18.81 10.01 6.28
N SER A 30 19.56 11.06 6.60
CA SER A 30 20.33 11.18 7.84
C SER A 30 19.45 11.50 9.05
N ALA A 31 18.47 12.40 8.92
CA ALA A 31 17.64 12.88 10.03
C ALA A 31 16.55 11.88 10.44
N LEU A 32 15.88 11.23 9.48
CA LEU A 32 14.72 10.38 9.71
C LEU A 32 14.93 9.24 10.72
N PRO A 33 16.05 8.49 10.74
CA PRO A 33 16.27 7.45 11.74
C PRO A 33 16.31 7.98 13.18
N THR A 34 16.91 9.14 13.40
CA THR A 34 16.99 9.80 14.71
C THR A 34 15.61 10.27 15.17
N GLN A 35 14.87 10.96 14.28
CA GLN A 35 13.52 11.43 14.59
C GLN A 35 12.57 10.25 14.89
N ALA A 36 12.63 9.20 14.09
CA ALA A 36 11.84 7.98 14.32
C ALA A 36 12.17 7.33 15.67
N SER A 37 13.45 7.29 16.05
CA SER A 37 13.88 6.75 17.34
C SER A 37 13.34 7.56 18.51
N HIS A 38 13.37 8.90 18.43
CA HIS A 38 12.83 9.78 19.47
C HIS A 38 11.32 9.60 19.66
N GLY A 39 10.58 9.41 18.57
CA GLY A 39 9.12 9.19 18.59
C GLY A 39 8.70 7.74 18.82
N ALA A 40 9.63 6.80 19.02
CA ALA A 40 9.36 5.36 19.05
C ALA A 40 8.59 4.87 17.80
N VAL A 41 8.89 5.44 16.62
CA VAL A 41 8.23 5.17 15.33
C VAL A 41 8.98 4.08 14.57
N LEU A 42 8.25 3.10 14.07
CA LEU A 42 8.74 2.06 13.19
C LEU A 42 8.12 2.21 11.80
N GLY A 43 8.74 1.64 10.77
CA GLY A 43 8.19 1.72 9.41
C GLY A 43 9.23 1.81 8.32
N SER A 44 8.78 2.24 7.14
CA SER A 44 9.66 2.43 5.98
C SER A 44 9.33 3.73 5.27
N VAL A 45 10.37 4.53 5.01
CA VAL A 45 10.28 5.77 4.22
C VAL A 45 11.20 5.64 3.00
N LEU A 46 10.65 5.86 1.83
CA LEU A 46 11.35 5.92 0.56
C LEU A 46 11.59 7.38 0.20
N VAL A 47 12.82 7.73 -0.17
CA VAL A 47 13.21 9.08 -0.57
C VAL A 47 13.81 9.01 -1.97
N ALA A 48 13.24 9.75 -2.92
CA ALA A 48 13.68 9.81 -4.32
C ALA A 48 13.76 11.26 -4.82
N LYS A 49 14.23 11.47 -6.05
CA LYS A 49 14.25 12.80 -6.68
C LYS A 49 12.87 13.41 -6.86
N GLU A 50 11.85 12.56 -6.99
CA GLU A 50 10.46 12.96 -7.21
C GLU A 50 9.67 13.15 -5.91
N GLY A 51 10.25 12.86 -4.73
CA GLY A 51 9.58 13.05 -3.45
C GLY A 51 9.82 11.97 -2.40
N VAL A 52 8.81 11.74 -1.56
CA VAL A 52 8.82 10.76 -0.46
C VAL A 52 7.58 9.87 -0.49
N ASN A 53 7.71 8.63 -0.02
CA ASN A 53 6.60 7.70 0.19
C ASN A 53 6.93 6.79 1.36
N GLY A 54 5.96 6.52 2.23
CA GLY A 54 6.21 5.68 3.39
C GLY A 54 4.97 5.19 4.10
N THR A 55 5.20 4.21 4.97
CA THR A 55 4.24 3.82 6.00
C THR A 55 5.00 3.68 7.32
N ILE A 56 4.49 4.35 8.35
CA ILE A 56 5.08 4.39 9.69
C ILE A 56 4.02 4.05 10.74
N SER A 57 4.45 3.56 11.89
CA SER A 57 3.58 3.22 13.01
C SER A 57 4.27 3.43 14.34
N GLY A 58 3.53 3.90 15.32
CA GLY A 58 4.03 4.14 16.67
C GLY A 58 3.00 4.83 17.55
N PRO A 59 3.42 5.35 18.71
CA PRO A 59 2.59 6.25 19.49
C PRO A 59 2.15 7.44 18.65
N GLU A 60 0.89 7.88 18.79
CA GLU A 60 0.30 8.93 17.98
C GLU A 60 1.17 10.18 17.92
N GLN A 61 1.59 10.69 19.09
CA GLN A 61 2.46 11.87 19.15
C GLN A 61 3.79 11.69 18.41
N GLY A 62 4.38 10.48 18.44
CA GLY A 62 5.62 10.20 17.73
C GLY A 62 5.43 10.17 16.22
N VAL A 63 4.32 9.56 15.74
CA VAL A 63 3.98 9.49 14.32
C VAL A 63 3.66 10.88 13.77
N GLU A 64 2.80 11.67 14.45
CA GLU A 64 2.47 13.03 14.02
C GLU A 64 3.70 13.93 14.03
N GLY A 65 4.55 13.88 15.05
CA GLY A 65 5.80 14.65 15.07
C GLY A 65 6.77 14.29 13.95
N LEU A 66 6.80 13.02 13.49
CA LEU A 66 7.61 12.64 12.32
C LEU A 66 7.00 13.14 11.00
N LEU A 67 5.67 13.17 10.88
CA LEU A 67 4.96 13.72 9.72
C LEU A 67 5.15 15.25 9.63
N GLU A 68 5.03 15.96 10.75
CA GLU A 68 5.31 17.40 10.85
C GLU A 68 6.76 17.71 10.43
N HIS A 69 7.73 16.96 10.98
CA HIS A 69 9.13 17.09 10.58
C HIS A 69 9.33 16.89 9.08
N LEU A 70 8.69 15.87 8.48
CA LEU A 70 8.74 15.66 7.03
C LEU A 70 8.16 16.85 6.27
N GLN A 71 7.01 17.36 6.67
CA GLN A 71 6.34 18.48 6.02
C GLN A 71 7.21 19.75 6.05
N GLU A 72 7.85 20.03 7.17
CA GLU A 72 8.79 21.16 7.35
C GLU A 72 10.04 20.99 6.47
N GLN A 73 10.68 19.82 6.51
CA GLN A 73 11.90 19.55 5.74
C GLN A 73 11.64 19.60 4.22
N LEU A 74 10.49 19.17 3.78
CA LEU A 74 10.05 19.22 2.39
C LEU A 74 9.54 20.61 1.97
N LYS A 75 9.36 21.53 2.93
CA LYS A 75 8.80 22.89 2.72
C LYS A 75 7.44 22.85 2.04
N LEU A 76 6.62 21.88 2.45
CA LEU A 76 5.29 21.68 1.87
C LEU A 76 4.31 22.71 2.43
N GLY A 77 3.38 23.15 1.56
CA GLY A 77 2.25 24.00 1.90
C GLY A 77 0.98 23.20 2.21
N GLU A 78 -0.18 23.84 1.99
CA GLU A 78 -1.50 23.24 2.25
C GLU A 78 -2.20 22.77 0.97
N GLN A 79 -1.76 23.24 -0.20
CA GLN A 79 -2.37 22.90 -1.48
C GLN A 79 -2.00 21.47 -1.91
N HIS A 80 -2.82 20.89 -2.76
CA HIS A 80 -2.53 19.60 -3.35
C HIS A 80 -1.19 19.64 -4.11
N PHE A 81 -0.36 18.56 -3.98
CA PHE A 81 1.07 18.49 -4.33
C PHE A 81 2.01 19.40 -3.51
N GLU A 82 1.48 20.29 -2.70
CA GLU A 82 2.26 21.09 -1.75
C GLU A 82 2.14 20.54 -0.32
N ARG A 83 1.41 19.46 -0.11
CA ARG A 83 1.21 18.82 1.20
C ARG A 83 1.58 17.34 1.18
N LEU A 84 1.79 16.81 2.37
CA LEU A 84 1.92 15.39 2.58
C LEU A 84 0.51 14.74 2.54
N GLU A 85 0.28 13.86 1.58
CA GLU A 85 -0.95 13.07 1.54
C GLU A 85 -0.85 11.95 2.56
N VAL A 86 -1.67 11.99 3.61
CA VAL A 86 -1.60 11.05 4.75
C VAL A 86 -2.91 10.29 4.90
N LYS A 87 -2.81 8.96 5.06
CA LYS A 87 -3.91 8.06 5.43
C LYS A 87 -3.60 7.46 6.79
N ARG A 88 -4.51 7.60 7.74
CA ARG A 88 -4.38 7.14 9.12
C ARG A 88 -5.23 5.91 9.36
N SER A 89 -4.71 4.98 10.13
CA SER A 89 -5.43 3.83 10.64
C SER A 89 -4.81 3.41 11.97
N TRP A 90 -5.43 2.46 12.67
CA TRP A 90 -4.99 2.07 14.01
C TRP A 90 -4.63 0.59 14.06
N ALA A 91 -3.75 0.24 14.98
CA ALA A 91 -3.37 -1.12 15.28
C ALA A 91 -3.18 -1.31 16.78
N GLU A 92 -3.52 -2.48 17.31
CA GLU A 92 -3.33 -2.82 18.74
C GLU A 92 -1.86 -3.08 19.08
N ARG A 93 -1.04 -3.42 18.08
CA ARG A 93 0.38 -3.72 18.22
C ARG A 93 1.18 -3.16 17.04
N SER A 94 2.50 -3.06 17.21
CA SER A 94 3.37 -2.60 16.13
C SER A 94 3.23 -3.47 14.89
N VAL A 95 3.02 -2.81 13.74
CA VAL A 95 2.88 -3.43 12.41
C VAL A 95 4.21 -3.45 11.64
N PHE A 96 5.28 -2.99 12.26
CA PHE A 96 6.65 -3.03 11.73
C PHE A 96 7.62 -3.52 12.79
N ARG A 97 8.74 -4.11 12.37
CA ARG A 97 9.80 -4.60 13.26
C ARG A 97 10.92 -3.59 13.49
N ARG A 98 11.09 -2.62 12.61
CA ARG A 98 12.16 -1.61 12.63
C ARG A 98 11.82 -0.43 11.76
N PHE A 99 12.47 0.71 11.98
CA PHE A 99 12.46 1.84 11.06
C PHE A 99 13.49 1.66 9.93
N LYS A 100 13.18 2.12 8.72
CA LYS A 100 14.08 2.17 7.57
C LYS A 100 13.81 3.40 6.73
N ALA A 101 14.81 4.24 6.52
CA ALA A 101 14.82 5.23 5.44
C ALA A 101 15.67 4.72 4.28
N ARG A 102 15.18 4.83 3.04
CA ARG A 102 15.87 4.28 1.86
C ARG A 102 15.87 5.24 0.70
N ARG A 103 17.05 5.49 0.12
CA ARG A 103 17.15 6.15 -1.17
C ARG A 103 16.61 5.23 -2.28
N LYS A 104 15.78 5.80 -3.15
CA LYS A 104 15.20 5.12 -4.32
C LYS A 104 15.37 5.97 -5.57
N LYS A 105 15.16 5.37 -6.76
CA LYS A 105 15.07 6.11 -8.02
C LYS A 105 13.72 6.82 -8.15
N GLU A 106 12.66 6.14 -7.72
CA GLU A 106 11.27 6.57 -7.74
C GLU A 106 10.59 6.23 -6.41
N ILE A 107 9.64 7.04 -5.96
CA ILE A 107 8.87 6.76 -4.72
C ILE A 107 7.79 5.70 -4.94
N VAL A 108 7.34 5.55 -6.17
CA VAL A 108 6.55 4.42 -6.67
C VAL A 108 7.07 4.07 -8.07
N THR A 109 7.60 2.86 -8.22
CA THR A 109 8.40 2.54 -9.40
C THR A 109 7.52 2.14 -10.59
N MET A 110 7.47 2.99 -11.61
CA MET A 110 6.88 2.72 -12.91
C MET A 110 7.95 2.39 -13.98
N GLY A 111 9.13 2.99 -13.88
CA GLY A 111 10.24 2.77 -14.80
C GLY A 111 10.17 3.59 -16.08
N VAL A 112 9.30 4.58 -16.17
CA VAL A 112 9.16 5.50 -17.32
C VAL A 112 9.68 6.87 -16.93
N THR A 113 10.56 7.44 -17.76
CA THR A 113 11.08 8.79 -17.56
C THR A 113 10.08 9.84 -18.05
N GLY A 114 10.09 11.03 -17.41
CA GLY A 114 9.27 12.18 -17.83
C GLY A 114 7.82 12.16 -17.34
N VAL A 115 7.42 11.17 -16.54
CA VAL A 115 6.12 11.16 -15.88
C VAL A 115 6.19 11.99 -14.61
N ASP A 116 5.55 13.16 -14.60
CA ASP A 116 5.44 14.06 -13.43
C ASP A 116 3.97 14.37 -13.14
N PRO A 117 3.38 13.77 -12.09
CA PRO A 117 1.98 14.02 -11.71
C PRO A 117 1.67 15.50 -11.40
N ARG A 118 2.66 16.30 -11.01
CA ARG A 118 2.45 17.73 -10.72
C ARG A 118 2.28 18.57 -11.98
N ALA A 119 2.84 18.12 -13.10
CA ALA A 119 2.70 18.80 -14.39
C ALA A 119 1.40 18.41 -15.10
N ASN A 120 1.02 17.15 -15.00
CA ASN A 120 -0.19 16.62 -15.64
C ASN A 120 -0.67 15.38 -14.88
N VAL A 121 -1.92 15.38 -14.44
CA VAL A 121 -2.54 14.29 -13.67
C VAL A 121 -4.01 14.16 -14.07
N GLY A 122 -4.57 12.96 -13.95
CA GLY A 122 -6.00 12.70 -14.19
C GLY A 122 -6.92 13.47 -13.23
N THR A 123 -8.18 13.50 -13.56
CA THR A 123 -9.21 14.15 -12.73
C THR A 123 -9.41 13.35 -11.44
N TYR A 124 -9.28 14.02 -10.31
CA TYR A 124 -9.58 13.43 -8.99
C TYR A 124 -11.09 13.28 -8.82
N VAL A 125 -11.51 12.10 -8.37
CA VAL A 125 -12.89 11.80 -7.99
C VAL A 125 -12.93 11.48 -6.51
N ASP A 126 -13.77 12.18 -5.77
CA ASP A 126 -13.92 11.95 -4.34
C ASP A 126 -14.65 10.63 -4.08
N PRO A 127 -14.40 9.95 -2.93
CA PRO A 127 -15.00 8.66 -2.61
C PRO A 127 -16.53 8.61 -2.71
N GLU A 128 -17.21 9.68 -2.33
CA GLU A 128 -18.68 9.81 -2.39
C GLU A 128 -19.23 9.79 -3.82
N ASP A 129 -18.46 10.25 -4.81
CA ASP A 129 -18.82 10.28 -6.24
C ASP A 129 -18.33 9.03 -7.00
N TRP A 130 -17.46 8.23 -6.37
CA TRP A 130 -16.77 7.11 -7.04
C TRP A 130 -17.71 6.00 -7.53
N ASN A 131 -18.75 5.69 -6.75
CA ASN A 131 -19.74 4.68 -7.14
C ASN A 131 -20.40 5.01 -8.48
N GLY A 132 -20.62 6.29 -8.78
CA GLY A 132 -21.18 6.73 -10.07
C GLY A 132 -20.30 6.38 -11.27
N LEU A 133 -18.97 6.29 -11.09
CA LEU A 133 -18.07 5.82 -12.14
C LEU A 133 -18.01 4.30 -12.22
N VAL A 134 -18.09 3.60 -11.08
CA VAL A 134 -18.09 2.13 -11.05
C VAL A 134 -19.36 1.57 -11.69
N ASP A 135 -20.50 2.22 -11.47
CA ASP A 135 -21.81 1.80 -11.97
C ASP A 135 -22.07 2.25 -13.43
N ASP A 136 -21.24 3.14 -14.00
CA ASP A 136 -21.41 3.65 -15.36
C ASP A 136 -20.84 2.67 -16.41
N PRO A 137 -21.68 2.07 -17.30
CA PRO A 137 -21.23 1.12 -18.30
C PRO A 137 -20.28 1.72 -19.37
N ASP A 138 -20.24 3.04 -19.51
CA ASP A 138 -19.35 3.76 -20.42
C ASP A 138 -17.99 4.09 -19.79
N THR A 139 -17.76 3.65 -18.53
CA THR A 139 -16.51 3.86 -17.79
C THR A 139 -15.71 2.55 -17.69
N LEU A 140 -14.45 2.56 -18.11
CA LEU A 140 -13.51 1.48 -17.82
C LEU A 140 -12.87 1.71 -16.45
N VAL A 141 -13.22 0.88 -15.47
CA VAL A 141 -12.63 0.93 -14.13
C VAL A 141 -11.41 0.01 -14.06
N ILE A 142 -10.24 0.53 -13.69
CA ILE A 142 -8.96 -0.18 -13.73
C ILE A 142 -8.31 -0.19 -12.34
N ASP A 143 -7.99 -1.38 -11.86
CA ASP A 143 -7.17 -1.56 -10.66
C ASP A 143 -5.68 -1.44 -11.02
N THR A 144 -4.99 -0.40 -10.58
CA THR A 144 -3.56 -0.20 -10.87
C THR A 144 -2.63 -0.93 -9.89
N ARG A 145 -3.18 -1.81 -9.06
CA ARG A 145 -2.41 -2.62 -8.12
C ARG A 145 -1.83 -3.87 -8.81
N ASN A 146 -1.00 -4.59 -8.08
CA ASN A 146 -0.50 -5.88 -8.54
C ASN A 146 -1.59 -6.94 -8.40
N HIS A 147 -1.56 -7.96 -9.24
CA HIS A 147 -2.54 -9.05 -9.25
C HIS A 147 -2.80 -9.68 -7.88
N TYR A 148 -1.76 -9.89 -7.05
CA TYR A 148 -1.94 -10.48 -5.72
C TYR A 148 -2.70 -9.56 -4.74
N GLU A 149 -2.72 -8.25 -4.98
CA GLU A 149 -3.51 -7.29 -4.20
C GLU A 149 -4.97 -7.31 -4.66
N THR A 150 -5.18 -7.36 -6.00
CA THR A 150 -6.51 -7.42 -6.63
C THR A 150 -7.23 -8.72 -6.29
N ALA A 151 -6.50 -9.83 -6.21
CA ALA A 151 -7.04 -11.16 -5.92
C ALA A 151 -7.72 -11.30 -4.55
N ILE A 152 -7.44 -10.40 -3.59
CA ILE A 152 -8.06 -10.43 -2.25
C ILE A 152 -9.16 -9.39 -2.06
N GLY A 153 -9.33 -8.49 -3.03
CA GLY A 153 -10.42 -7.53 -3.06
C GLY A 153 -10.23 -6.50 -4.16
N SER A 154 -11.36 -6.08 -4.76
CA SER A 154 -11.41 -5.07 -5.82
C SER A 154 -12.79 -4.43 -5.89
N PHE A 155 -12.98 -3.39 -6.72
CA PHE A 155 -14.30 -2.87 -7.05
C PHE A 155 -15.03 -3.78 -8.04
N ASP A 156 -16.35 -3.83 -7.94
CA ASP A 156 -17.19 -4.59 -8.86
C ASP A 156 -16.90 -4.18 -10.33
N GLY A 157 -16.69 -5.15 -11.21
CA GLY A 157 -16.44 -4.94 -12.63
C GLY A 157 -15.08 -4.31 -12.99
N ALA A 158 -14.20 -4.07 -12.01
CA ALA A 158 -12.89 -3.49 -12.28
C ALA A 158 -11.98 -4.47 -13.05
N ILE A 159 -11.22 -3.92 -13.99
CA ILE A 159 -10.23 -4.65 -14.78
C ILE A 159 -8.96 -4.84 -13.94
N ASP A 160 -8.56 -6.09 -13.74
CA ASP A 160 -7.25 -6.46 -13.22
C ASP A 160 -6.25 -6.54 -14.38
N PRO A 161 -5.19 -5.71 -14.41
CA PRO A 161 -4.12 -5.82 -15.39
C PRO A 161 -3.36 -7.15 -15.37
N GLY A 162 -3.46 -7.92 -14.31
CA GLY A 162 -2.73 -9.16 -14.12
C GLY A 162 -1.22 -8.96 -13.97
N THR A 163 -0.78 -7.78 -13.54
CA THR A 163 0.64 -7.43 -13.42
C THR A 163 1.22 -7.86 -12.08
N ASP A 164 2.46 -8.33 -12.08
CA ASP A 164 3.20 -8.67 -10.85
C ASP A 164 3.85 -7.43 -10.21
N SER A 165 3.99 -6.35 -10.98
CA SER A 165 4.65 -5.12 -10.57
C SER A 165 4.04 -3.92 -11.29
N PHE A 166 3.96 -2.78 -10.61
CA PHE A 166 3.54 -1.51 -11.23
C PHE A 166 4.44 -1.07 -12.40
N ARG A 167 5.63 -1.63 -12.53
CA ARG A 167 6.51 -1.45 -13.70
C ARG A 167 5.93 -2.05 -14.98
N ASP A 168 5.06 -3.03 -14.87
CA ASP A 168 4.46 -3.71 -16.00
C ASP A 168 3.25 -2.95 -16.55
N PHE A 169 2.73 -1.98 -15.77
CA PHE A 169 1.56 -1.18 -16.13
C PHE A 169 1.71 -0.44 -17.47
N PRO A 170 2.84 0.24 -17.79
CA PRO A 170 3.00 0.87 -19.10
C PRO A 170 2.90 -0.10 -20.27
N HIS A 171 3.53 -1.26 -20.17
CA HIS A 171 3.45 -2.29 -21.19
C HIS A 171 2.02 -2.83 -21.35
N TRP A 172 1.33 -3.11 -20.24
CA TRP A 172 -0.06 -3.53 -20.25
C TRP A 172 -0.97 -2.46 -20.87
N ALA A 173 -0.76 -1.19 -20.53
CA ALA A 173 -1.54 -0.10 -21.10
C ALA A 173 -1.45 -0.04 -22.62
N GLU A 174 -0.26 -0.18 -23.20
CA GLU A 174 -0.08 -0.17 -24.66
C GLU A 174 -0.59 -1.44 -25.35
N THR A 175 -0.39 -2.61 -24.74
CA THR A 175 -0.66 -3.90 -25.41
C THR A 175 -2.05 -4.45 -25.15
N LYS A 176 -2.74 -4.00 -24.11
CA LYS A 176 -4.06 -4.50 -23.68
C LYS A 176 -5.10 -3.40 -23.54
N LEU A 177 -4.78 -2.31 -22.81
CA LEU A 177 -5.75 -1.25 -22.58
C LEU A 177 -6.05 -0.47 -23.88
N ARG A 178 -5.03 -0.12 -24.68
CA ARG A 178 -5.23 0.61 -25.93
C ARG A 178 -6.14 -0.15 -26.91
N PRO A 179 -5.90 -1.43 -27.23
CA PRO A 179 -6.83 -2.21 -28.07
C PRO A 179 -8.23 -2.31 -27.47
N LEU A 180 -8.36 -2.45 -26.15
CA LEU A 180 -9.66 -2.51 -25.48
C LEU A 180 -10.44 -1.20 -25.65
N ILE A 181 -9.77 -0.05 -25.53
CA ILE A 181 -10.39 1.26 -25.76
C ILE A 181 -10.82 1.41 -27.23
N ASP A 182 -9.99 1.00 -28.17
CA ASP A 182 -10.31 1.06 -29.60
C ASP A 182 -11.53 0.19 -29.94
N GLU A 183 -11.71 -0.94 -29.25
CA GLU A 183 -12.84 -1.86 -29.42
C GLU A 183 -14.12 -1.37 -28.74
N THR A 184 -14.02 -0.91 -27.48
CA THR A 184 -15.19 -0.59 -26.64
C THR A 184 -15.61 0.88 -26.69
N ALA A 185 -14.72 1.76 -27.14
CA ALA A 185 -14.90 3.22 -27.19
C ALA A 185 -15.52 3.82 -25.91
N PRO A 186 -14.94 3.56 -24.74
CA PRO A 186 -15.47 4.06 -23.48
C PRO A 186 -15.41 5.58 -23.44
N LYS A 187 -16.32 6.21 -22.72
CA LYS A 187 -16.30 7.67 -22.55
C LYS A 187 -15.12 8.11 -21.68
N ARG A 188 -14.75 7.28 -20.69
CA ARG A 188 -13.68 7.62 -19.73
C ARG A 188 -13.01 6.39 -19.14
N ILE A 189 -11.84 6.63 -18.58
CA ILE A 189 -11.08 5.67 -17.78
C ILE A 189 -11.12 6.13 -16.33
N ALA A 190 -11.44 5.22 -15.39
CA ALA A 190 -11.38 5.48 -13.94
C ALA A 190 -10.38 4.50 -13.30
N MET A 191 -9.46 5.00 -12.50
CA MET A 191 -8.40 4.20 -11.90
C MET A 191 -8.37 4.32 -10.38
N PHE A 192 -7.99 3.25 -9.72
CA PHE A 192 -7.79 3.24 -8.27
C PHE A 192 -6.57 2.42 -7.86
N CYS A 193 -6.07 2.69 -6.65
CA CYS A 193 -5.09 1.87 -5.96
C CYS A 193 -5.29 1.99 -4.45
N THR A 194 -4.44 1.36 -3.65
CA THR A 194 -4.56 1.35 -2.18
C THR A 194 -4.64 2.75 -1.57
N GLY A 195 -3.71 3.65 -1.91
CA GLY A 195 -3.60 4.97 -1.26
C GLY A 195 -3.54 6.18 -2.21
N GLY A 196 -3.70 6.01 -3.53
CA GLY A 196 -3.70 7.09 -4.54
C GLY A 196 -2.40 7.26 -5.31
N ILE A 197 -1.24 7.02 -4.73
CA ILE A 197 0.08 7.33 -5.32
C ILE A 197 0.33 6.69 -6.70
N ARG A 198 -0.07 5.42 -6.90
CA ARG A 198 0.09 4.75 -8.21
C ARG A 198 -0.80 5.40 -9.26
N CYS A 199 -2.03 5.78 -8.87
CA CYS A 199 -2.98 6.39 -9.79
C CYS A 199 -2.56 7.78 -10.25
N GLU A 200 -1.95 8.60 -9.40
CA GLU A 200 -1.40 9.88 -9.83
C GLU A 200 -0.37 9.69 -10.94
N LYS A 201 0.55 8.73 -10.75
CA LYS A 201 1.59 8.44 -11.74
C LYS A 201 1.04 7.74 -12.99
N ALA A 202 0.10 6.80 -12.84
CA ALA A 202 -0.54 6.10 -13.94
C ALA A 202 -1.40 7.03 -14.80
N SER A 203 -2.19 7.93 -14.18
CA SER A 203 -3.00 8.89 -14.92
C SER A 203 -2.17 9.91 -15.67
N SER A 204 -1.09 10.41 -15.05
CA SER A 204 -0.11 11.26 -15.72
C SER A 204 0.49 10.57 -16.95
N TYR A 205 0.86 9.29 -16.83
CA TYR A 205 1.37 8.50 -17.93
C TYR A 205 0.32 8.32 -19.04
N LEU A 206 -0.90 7.90 -18.72
CA LEU A 206 -1.95 7.67 -19.72
C LEU A 206 -2.32 8.94 -20.48
N GLN A 207 -2.42 10.08 -19.78
CA GLN A 207 -2.67 11.37 -20.44
C GLN A 207 -1.53 11.76 -21.40
N HIS A 208 -0.28 11.54 -20.97
CA HIS A 208 0.89 11.80 -21.83
C HIS A 208 0.90 10.91 -23.08
N GLN A 209 0.36 9.69 -23.00
CA GLN A 209 0.21 8.75 -24.10
C GLN A 209 -1.08 8.95 -24.93
N GLY A 210 -1.90 9.94 -24.59
CA GLY A 210 -3.11 10.28 -25.37
C GLY A 210 -4.28 9.31 -25.16
N PHE A 211 -4.43 8.71 -23.98
CA PHE A 211 -5.53 7.79 -23.67
C PHE A 211 -6.89 8.45 -23.40
N GLY A 212 -7.03 9.76 -23.58
CA GLY A 212 -8.30 10.45 -23.41
C GLY A 212 -8.59 10.89 -21.98
N GLU A 213 -9.88 10.85 -21.58
CA GLU A 213 -10.33 11.32 -20.27
C GLU A 213 -10.01 10.28 -19.18
N VAL A 214 -9.13 10.64 -18.26
CA VAL A 214 -8.65 9.77 -17.19
C VAL A 214 -9.01 10.35 -15.84
N HIS A 215 -9.73 9.55 -15.05
CA HIS A 215 -10.11 9.84 -13.66
C HIS A 215 -9.40 8.91 -12.69
N HIS A 216 -9.27 9.32 -11.44
CA HIS A 216 -8.76 8.42 -10.40
C HIS A 216 -9.31 8.76 -9.01
N LEU A 217 -9.47 7.71 -8.20
CA LEU A 217 -10.01 7.79 -6.85
C LEU A 217 -9.07 8.56 -5.92
N ARG A 218 -9.55 9.71 -5.41
CA ARG A 218 -8.82 10.54 -4.45
C ARG A 218 -8.57 9.78 -3.16
N GLY A 219 -7.30 9.65 -2.77
CA GLY A 219 -6.88 8.95 -1.56
C GLY A 219 -6.97 7.43 -1.64
N GLY A 220 -7.42 6.89 -2.78
CA GLY A 220 -7.47 5.46 -3.06
C GLY A 220 -8.51 4.70 -2.22
N ILE A 221 -8.40 3.36 -2.24
CA ILE A 221 -9.30 2.44 -1.56
C ILE A 221 -9.41 2.77 -0.06
N LEU A 222 -8.30 3.07 0.61
CA LEU A 222 -8.33 3.34 2.06
C LEU A 222 -9.23 4.52 2.40
N LYS A 223 -9.20 5.58 1.61
CA LYS A 223 -10.09 6.74 1.82
C LYS A 223 -11.53 6.44 1.45
N TYR A 224 -11.76 5.61 0.43
CA TYR A 224 -13.08 5.15 0.06
C TYR A 224 -13.73 4.34 1.20
N LEU A 225 -13.01 3.36 1.77
CA LEU A 225 -13.49 2.55 2.89
C LEU A 225 -13.71 3.37 4.19
N GLU A 226 -12.99 4.48 4.35
CA GLU A 226 -13.18 5.42 5.48
C GLU A 226 -14.47 6.24 5.35
N GLN A 227 -14.88 6.61 4.11
CA GLN A 227 -15.91 7.60 3.87
C GLN A 227 -17.23 7.03 3.34
N VAL A 228 -17.18 5.91 2.61
CA VAL A 228 -18.37 5.29 2.01
C VAL A 228 -18.92 4.20 2.94
N PRO A 229 -20.18 4.27 3.37
CA PRO A 229 -20.80 3.22 4.19
C PRO A 229 -20.76 1.84 3.51
N GLU A 230 -20.63 0.79 4.30
CA GLU A 230 -20.49 -0.58 3.79
C GLU A 230 -21.68 -1.00 2.92
N GLU A 231 -22.89 -0.59 3.29
CA GLU A 231 -24.14 -0.87 2.58
C GLU A 231 -24.20 -0.21 1.18
N GLU A 232 -23.46 0.89 0.97
CA GLU A 232 -23.38 1.59 -0.32
C GLU A 232 -22.15 1.18 -1.12
N SER A 233 -21.23 0.41 -0.50
CA SER A 233 -19.93 0.12 -1.07
C SER A 233 -19.98 -0.78 -2.29
N ARG A 234 -19.20 -0.42 -3.32
CA ARG A 234 -18.90 -1.25 -4.50
C ARG A 234 -17.60 -2.05 -4.32
N TRP A 235 -16.94 -1.88 -3.19
CA TRP A 235 -15.75 -2.65 -2.84
C TRP A 235 -16.14 -4.07 -2.39
N ARG A 236 -15.38 -5.09 -2.85
CA ARG A 236 -15.51 -6.49 -2.43
C ARG A 236 -14.20 -7.02 -1.89
N GLY A 237 -14.26 -7.77 -0.80
CA GLY A 237 -13.09 -8.38 -0.17
C GLY A 237 -12.30 -7.42 0.73
N GLU A 238 -11.01 -7.68 0.88
CA GLU A 238 -10.12 -6.95 1.77
C GLU A 238 -9.11 -6.09 0.98
N CYS A 239 -8.70 -4.97 1.55
CA CYS A 239 -7.70 -4.09 0.96
C CYS A 239 -6.29 -4.49 1.41
N PHE A 240 -5.45 -4.96 0.49
CA PHE A 240 -4.05 -5.30 0.79
C PHE A 240 -3.27 -4.06 1.26
N VAL A 241 -2.50 -4.23 2.36
CA VAL A 241 -1.60 -3.21 2.89
C VAL A 241 -0.19 -3.78 3.10
N PHE A 242 0.83 -2.91 2.99
CA PHE A 242 2.25 -3.31 2.99
C PHE A 242 2.87 -3.33 4.41
N ASP A 243 2.09 -3.76 5.40
CA ASP A 243 2.53 -3.94 6.78
C ASP A 243 2.10 -5.32 7.34
N GLN A 244 2.34 -5.57 8.62
CA GLN A 244 2.05 -6.89 9.21
C GLN A 244 0.55 -7.22 9.36
N ARG A 245 -0.34 -6.28 9.11
CA ARG A 245 -1.80 -6.54 9.05
C ARG A 245 -2.18 -7.29 7.77
N VAL A 246 -1.37 -7.18 6.71
CA VAL A 246 -1.54 -7.80 5.39
C VAL A 246 -2.72 -7.25 4.62
N ALA A 247 -3.91 -7.21 5.21
CA ALA A 247 -5.13 -6.71 4.60
C ALA A 247 -6.03 -6.03 5.64
N LEU A 248 -6.88 -5.12 5.18
CA LEU A 248 -7.87 -4.42 5.98
C LEU A 248 -9.27 -4.71 5.42
N ASN A 249 -10.23 -4.90 6.33
CA ASN A 249 -11.65 -5.01 6.01
C ASN A 249 -12.26 -3.62 5.73
N HIS A 250 -13.57 -3.55 5.54
CA HIS A 250 -14.28 -2.30 5.25
C HIS A 250 -14.19 -1.29 6.41
N GLN A 251 -14.07 -1.73 7.65
CA GLN A 251 -13.92 -0.88 8.83
C GLN A 251 -12.47 -0.42 9.07
N LEU A 252 -11.56 -0.70 8.11
CA LEU A 252 -10.11 -0.46 8.23
C LEU A 252 -9.44 -1.20 9.39
N GLU A 253 -10.06 -2.29 9.85
CA GLU A 253 -9.49 -3.20 10.83
C GLU A 253 -8.73 -4.34 10.15
N PRO A 254 -7.80 -5.02 10.85
CA PRO A 254 -7.10 -6.17 10.29
C PRO A 254 -8.07 -7.24 9.80
N GLY A 255 -7.92 -7.63 8.53
CA GLY A 255 -8.69 -8.69 7.90
C GLY A 255 -8.20 -10.10 8.25
N GLU A 256 -8.68 -11.09 7.50
CA GLU A 256 -8.40 -12.51 7.75
C GLU A 256 -7.20 -13.05 6.96
N HIS A 257 -6.74 -12.33 5.92
CA HIS A 257 -5.61 -12.75 5.12
C HIS A 257 -4.28 -12.66 5.88
N SER A 258 -3.38 -13.60 5.59
CA SER A 258 -2.01 -13.60 6.10
C SER A 258 -1.02 -13.92 4.98
N LEU A 259 0.25 -13.53 5.13
CA LEU A 259 1.26 -13.82 4.12
C LEU A 259 1.77 -15.25 4.20
N CYS A 260 1.94 -15.88 3.04
CA CYS A 260 2.84 -17.04 2.92
C CYS A 260 4.28 -16.57 3.16
N HIS A 261 4.91 -16.99 4.24
CA HIS A 261 6.28 -16.55 4.55
C HIS A 261 7.35 -17.13 3.60
N ALA A 262 6.99 -18.04 2.70
CA ALA A 262 7.89 -18.53 1.64
C ALA A 262 7.88 -17.63 0.40
N CYS A 263 6.70 -17.35 -0.18
CA CYS A 263 6.59 -16.57 -1.42
C CYS A 263 6.12 -15.13 -1.23
N GLY A 264 5.57 -14.76 -0.05
CA GLY A 264 5.10 -13.41 0.24
C GLY A 264 3.67 -13.09 -0.25
N LEU A 265 2.98 -14.04 -0.89
CA LEU A 265 1.62 -13.84 -1.36
C LEU A 265 0.60 -13.93 -0.22
N PRO A 266 -0.52 -13.17 -0.25
CA PRO A 266 -1.59 -13.28 0.72
C PRO A 266 -2.34 -14.61 0.59
N LEU A 267 -2.83 -15.14 1.70
CA LEU A 267 -3.59 -16.36 1.79
C LEU A 267 -4.83 -16.16 2.65
N SER A 268 -5.99 -16.59 2.15
CA SER A 268 -7.20 -16.65 2.94
C SER A 268 -7.16 -17.76 4.01
N PRO A 269 -8.09 -17.79 5.00
CA PRO A 269 -8.24 -18.90 5.94
C PRO A 269 -8.41 -20.26 5.25
N GLU A 270 -9.23 -20.32 4.19
CA GLU A 270 -9.48 -21.54 3.41
C GLU A 270 -8.20 -22.05 2.74
N GLN A 271 -7.44 -21.15 2.12
CA GLN A 271 -6.16 -21.49 1.47
C GLN A 271 -5.12 -21.99 2.47
N ARG A 272 -5.16 -21.49 3.73
CA ARG A 272 -4.29 -21.99 4.80
C ARG A 272 -4.73 -23.34 5.38
N SER A 273 -5.97 -23.75 5.15
CA SER A 273 -6.47 -25.08 5.56
C SER A 273 -6.20 -26.19 4.55
N LEU A 274 -5.70 -25.84 3.35
CA LEU A 274 -5.38 -26.82 2.31
C LEU A 274 -4.20 -27.74 2.71
N PRO A 275 -4.22 -29.02 2.31
CA PRO A 275 -3.10 -29.94 2.55
C PRO A 275 -1.76 -29.47 1.94
N SER A 276 -1.80 -28.65 0.90
CA SER A 276 -0.62 -28.03 0.27
C SER A 276 0.05 -26.95 1.12
N TYR A 277 -0.64 -26.43 2.15
CA TYR A 277 -0.09 -25.38 3.00
C TYR A 277 0.76 -25.96 4.14
N ILE A 278 2.00 -25.52 4.20
CA ILE A 278 2.91 -25.75 5.34
C ILE A 278 3.41 -24.38 5.80
N LYS A 279 3.03 -23.99 7.03
CA LYS A 279 3.37 -22.67 7.61
C LYS A 279 4.84 -22.34 7.45
N GLY A 280 5.13 -21.21 6.81
CA GLY A 280 6.47 -20.70 6.60
C GLY A 280 7.28 -21.42 5.51
N VAL A 281 6.77 -22.47 4.90
CA VAL A 281 7.49 -23.35 3.96
C VAL A 281 6.91 -23.29 2.55
N GLN A 282 5.60 -23.45 2.41
CA GLN A 282 4.92 -23.46 1.11
C GLN A 282 3.42 -23.16 1.21
N CYS A 283 2.82 -22.79 0.09
CA CYS A 283 1.38 -22.67 -0.10
C CYS A 283 1.00 -23.11 -1.52
N LEU A 284 -0.30 -23.10 -1.85
CA LEU A 284 -0.79 -23.47 -3.18
C LEU A 284 -0.13 -22.67 -4.32
N HIS A 285 0.27 -21.43 -4.09
CA HIS A 285 0.89 -20.56 -5.11
C HIS A 285 2.39 -20.84 -5.32
N CYS A 286 3.04 -21.54 -4.41
CA CYS A 286 4.49 -21.70 -4.47
C CYS A 286 5.00 -23.15 -4.24
N ILE A 287 4.09 -24.11 -4.16
CA ILE A 287 4.44 -25.51 -3.93
C ILE A 287 5.42 -26.06 -5.00
N ASP A 288 5.27 -25.61 -6.25
CA ASP A 288 6.11 -26.02 -7.37
C ASP A 288 7.23 -25.02 -7.72
N ARG A 289 7.35 -23.88 -6.96
CA ARG A 289 8.30 -22.81 -7.27
C ARG A 289 9.66 -22.96 -6.63
N PHE A 290 9.75 -23.69 -5.53
CA PHE A 290 10.96 -23.78 -4.72
C PHE A 290 11.52 -25.21 -4.67
N SER A 291 12.85 -25.31 -4.67
CA SER A 291 13.55 -26.58 -4.52
C SER A 291 13.38 -27.18 -3.11
N GLU A 292 13.68 -28.47 -2.96
CA GLU A 292 13.66 -29.12 -1.64
C GLU A 292 14.62 -28.43 -0.66
N SER A 293 15.81 -28.01 -1.13
CA SER A 293 16.78 -27.26 -0.30
C SER A 293 16.25 -25.90 0.16
N ASP A 294 15.47 -25.22 -0.68
CA ASP A 294 14.82 -23.97 -0.28
C ASP A 294 13.75 -24.21 0.80
N ARG A 295 12.92 -25.25 0.63
CA ARG A 295 11.92 -25.64 1.62
C ARG A 295 12.52 -25.99 2.98
N GLN A 296 13.63 -26.73 3.00
CA GLN A 296 14.36 -27.02 4.23
C GLN A 296 14.88 -25.76 4.91
N ARG A 297 15.44 -24.81 4.15
CA ARG A 297 15.89 -23.51 4.66
C ARG A 297 14.72 -22.70 5.21
N PHE A 298 13.57 -22.67 4.55
CA PHE A 298 12.35 -22.01 5.02
C PHE A 298 11.83 -22.66 6.31
N ALA A 299 11.84 -23.99 6.40
CA ALA A 299 11.44 -24.71 7.61
C ALA A 299 12.35 -24.38 8.81
N MET A 300 13.67 -24.31 8.60
CA MET A 300 14.60 -23.90 9.66
C MET A 300 14.32 -22.47 10.13
N ARG A 301 14.13 -21.53 9.20
CA ARG A 301 13.75 -20.14 9.53
C ARG A 301 12.45 -20.08 10.33
N GLN A 302 11.42 -20.85 9.93
CA GLN A 302 10.14 -20.87 10.63
C GLN A 302 10.28 -21.39 12.07
N ARG A 303 11.03 -22.46 12.30
CA ARG A 303 11.32 -22.98 13.63
C ARG A 303 11.99 -21.94 14.52
N GLN A 304 12.96 -21.17 13.99
CA GLN A 304 13.61 -20.09 14.75
C GLN A 304 12.60 -18.98 15.12
N MET A 305 11.72 -18.61 14.20
CA MET A 305 10.68 -17.61 14.48
C MET A 305 9.69 -18.10 15.54
N ASP A 306 9.26 -19.35 15.49
CA ASP A 306 8.35 -19.94 16.48
C ASP A 306 9.00 -20.03 17.88
N GLN A 307 10.30 -20.33 17.96
CA GLN A 307 11.07 -20.33 19.22
C GLN A 307 11.18 -18.92 19.83
N LEU A 308 11.43 -17.89 19.00
CA LEU A 308 11.52 -16.51 19.47
C LEU A 308 10.16 -15.98 19.95
N SER A 309 9.06 -16.33 19.29
CA SER A 309 7.71 -15.92 19.73
C SER A 309 7.29 -16.61 21.03
N SER A 310 7.62 -17.89 21.21
CA SER A 310 7.36 -18.60 22.48
C SER A 310 8.23 -18.13 23.66
N ALA A 311 9.44 -17.64 23.39
CA ALA A 311 10.31 -17.05 24.41
C ALA A 311 9.83 -15.63 24.83
N SER A 312 9.21 -14.88 23.91
CA SER A 312 8.64 -13.56 24.21
C SER A 312 7.35 -13.65 25.04
N SER A 313 6.49 -14.64 24.77
CA SER A 313 5.26 -14.85 25.56
C SER A 313 5.56 -15.29 26.99
N LYS A 314 6.59 -16.11 27.21
CA LYS A 314 7.00 -16.51 28.55
C LYS A 314 7.58 -15.36 29.40
N LYS A 315 8.18 -14.35 28.74
CA LYS A 315 8.67 -13.16 29.48
C LYS A 315 7.57 -12.18 29.90
N SER A 316 6.44 -12.15 29.20
CA SER A 316 5.30 -11.32 29.60
C SER A 316 4.53 -11.92 30.77
N ASP A 317 4.51 -13.25 30.93
CA ASP A 317 3.84 -13.93 32.05
C ASP A 317 4.64 -13.87 33.35
N ASP A 318 5.98 -13.76 33.30
CA ASP A 318 6.85 -13.62 34.47
C ASP A 318 6.87 -12.20 35.11
N PHE A 319 6.27 -11.20 34.44
CA PHE A 319 6.14 -9.83 34.99
C PHE A 319 4.74 -9.54 35.59
N SER A 320 3.88 -10.54 35.70
CA SER A 320 2.50 -10.43 36.20
C SER A 320 2.30 -11.14 37.54
N LEU A 321 3.32 -11.21 38.39
CA LEU A 321 3.23 -11.66 39.77
C LEU A 321 3.63 -10.54 40.76
#